data_114e04c51f623c3ac5c41497ad358ea4
#
_entry.id   114e04c51f623c3ac5c41497ad358ea4
#
_cell.length_a   1.000
_cell.length_b   1.000
_cell.length_c   1.000
_cell.angle_alpha   90.00
_cell.angle_beta   90.00
_cell.angle_gamma   90.00
#
_symmetry.space_group_name_H-M   'P 1'
#
loop_
_entity.id
_entity.type
_entity.pdbx_description
1 polymer ?
#
loop_
_entity_poly.entity_id
_entity_poly.type
_entity_poly.pdbx_seq_one_letter_code
_entity_poly.pdbx_strand_id
1 'polypeptide(L)'
;MTSTEDTPASKPETRRETLGYWGYRTAEWLAISLPERIGRRVFETLGRVAYRRLHGVRATVAGNQARVLGADPTDEHVDHATREAFELYARFWFDAFRIRTMPVEEFNQRLVMVDVENIDRALEAGKGVVCALPHMGNWDAAGHWFGANGYRIAAVAEELRPPRLYDLFLRHREELGMRIIGLTKDGHVGQQLKQLLSENWLVALVADRDLTGRGIEVEMFGETRRVPAGPALLSLSSGAPLVVCPVYTRDDGWEVRIGEPLEFERTGVMREDVAALSRLMAERFERAIAAKPTDWHMFQPAWPEAGSTAAVPATPAEPR
;
A
#
# COMPACT_ATOMS: atom_id res chain seq x y z
N MET A 1 -39.80 10.49 21.72
CA MET A 1 -38.65 10.17 22.57
C MET A 1 -37.55 9.74 21.66
N THR A 2 -36.75 10.70 21.26
CA THR A 2 -35.58 10.48 20.37
C THR A 2 -34.40 10.12 21.26
N SER A 3 -33.99 8.85 21.24
CA SER A 3 -32.75 8.39 21.86
C SER A 3 -31.57 8.97 21.09
N THR A 4 -30.88 9.93 21.68
CA THR A 4 -29.55 10.36 21.30
C THR A 4 -28.60 9.19 21.52
N GLU A 5 -28.15 8.55 20.45
CA GLU A 5 -27.03 7.60 20.50
C GLU A 5 -25.79 8.39 20.97
N ASP A 6 -25.35 8.08 22.18
CA ASP A 6 -24.07 8.54 22.73
C ASP A 6 -22.93 7.97 21.85
N THR A 7 -22.41 8.79 20.96
CA THR A 7 -21.15 8.49 20.28
C THR A 7 -20.05 8.42 21.35
N PRO A 8 -19.34 7.30 21.50
CA PRO A 8 -18.33 7.16 22.54
C PRO A 8 -17.26 8.25 22.34
N ALA A 9 -17.05 9.07 23.39
CA ALA A 9 -16.08 10.16 23.38
C ALA A 9 -14.70 9.61 22.97
N SER A 10 -14.16 10.12 21.87
CA SER A 10 -12.83 9.74 21.36
C SER A 10 -11.79 10.04 22.44
N LYS A 11 -10.87 9.10 22.69
CA LYS A 11 -9.75 9.32 23.63
C LYS A 11 -9.01 10.61 23.24
N PRO A 12 -8.63 11.46 24.22
CA PRO A 12 -7.90 12.70 23.93
C PRO A 12 -6.59 12.40 23.18
N GLU A 13 -6.25 13.27 22.23
CA GLU A 13 -5.01 13.15 21.46
C GLU A 13 -3.77 13.31 22.36
N THR A 14 -2.81 12.47 22.15
CA THR A 14 -1.50 12.59 22.80
C THR A 14 -0.68 13.73 22.16
N ARG A 15 0.29 14.30 22.92
CA ARG A 15 1.23 15.29 22.37
C ARG A 15 1.95 14.78 21.12
N ARG A 16 2.24 13.50 21.08
CA ARG A 16 2.92 12.82 19.99
C ARG A 16 2.04 12.74 18.74
N GLU A 17 0.78 12.35 18.87
CA GLU A 17 -0.20 12.36 17.79
C GLU A 17 -0.38 13.77 17.21
N THR A 18 -0.41 14.78 18.09
CA THR A 18 -0.49 16.20 17.70
C THR A 18 0.76 16.62 16.90
N LEU A 19 1.98 16.24 17.35
CA LEU A 19 3.22 16.53 16.62
C LEU A 19 3.26 15.82 15.27
N GLY A 20 2.83 14.56 15.20
CA GLY A 20 2.72 13.80 13.95
C GLY A 20 1.81 14.48 12.94
N TYR A 21 0.63 14.93 13.37
CA TYR A 21 -0.29 15.69 12.54
C TYR A 21 0.34 16.97 11.97
N TRP A 22 0.96 17.78 12.82
CA TRP A 22 1.60 19.01 12.35
C TRP A 22 2.83 18.77 11.48
N GLY A 23 3.57 17.70 11.76
CA GLY A 23 4.66 17.23 10.88
C GLY A 23 4.17 16.91 9.48
N TYR A 24 3.05 16.16 9.39
CA TYR A 24 2.41 15.83 8.12
C TYR A 24 1.93 17.09 7.37
N ARG A 25 1.23 18.01 8.06
CA ARG A 25 0.77 19.27 7.47
C ARG A 25 1.93 20.15 6.98
N THR A 26 3.04 20.18 7.72
CA THR A 26 4.23 20.92 7.30
C THR A 26 4.88 20.29 6.07
N ALA A 27 4.97 18.96 6.04
CA ALA A 27 5.49 18.24 4.87
C ALA A 27 4.61 18.48 3.62
N GLU A 28 3.29 18.40 3.77
CA GLU A 28 2.33 18.72 2.71
C GLU A 28 2.53 20.15 2.18
N TRP A 29 2.58 21.13 3.09
CA TRP A 29 2.78 22.53 2.73
C TRP A 29 4.11 22.72 1.98
N LEU A 30 5.20 22.13 2.45
CA LEU A 30 6.50 22.17 1.78
C LEU A 30 6.44 21.53 0.38
N ALA A 31 5.80 20.37 0.26
CA ALA A 31 5.70 19.66 -1.01
C ALA A 31 4.95 20.48 -2.08
N ILE A 32 3.91 21.19 -1.67
CA ILE A 32 3.08 21.99 -2.60
C ILE A 32 3.70 23.35 -2.89
N SER A 33 4.31 24.01 -1.88
CA SER A 33 4.79 25.40 -2.00
C SER A 33 6.15 25.51 -2.72
N LEU A 34 6.98 24.48 -2.66
CA LEU A 34 8.31 24.53 -3.29
C LEU A 34 8.22 24.18 -4.78
N PRO A 35 9.07 24.80 -5.62
CA PRO A 35 9.30 24.32 -6.98
C PRO A 35 9.66 22.82 -6.95
N GLU A 36 9.11 22.05 -7.89
CA GLU A 36 9.20 20.57 -7.86
C GLU A 36 10.62 20.04 -7.67
N ARG A 37 11.58 20.54 -8.44
CA ARG A 37 12.98 20.10 -8.35
C ARG A 37 13.60 20.37 -6.97
N ILE A 38 13.22 21.48 -6.33
CA ILE A 38 13.72 21.86 -4.99
C ILE A 38 13.02 20.98 -3.96
N GLY A 39 11.69 20.87 -4.01
CA GLY A 39 10.91 20.07 -3.09
C GLY A 39 11.35 18.61 -3.10
N ARG A 40 11.53 18.00 -4.28
CA ARG A 40 12.03 16.62 -4.41
C ARG A 40 13.39 16.45 -3.69
N ARG A 41 14.37 17.33 -3.96
CA ARG A 41 15.67 17.28 -3.29
C ARG A 41 15.59 17.46 -1.77
N VAL A 42 14.67 18.31 -1.29
CA VAL A 42 14.43 18.48 0.14
C VAL A 42 13.93 17.16 0.75
N PHE A 43 12.92 16.54 0.16
CA PHE A 43 12.37 15.28 0.67
C PHE A 43 13.38 14.13 0.60
N GLU A 44 14.10 13.95 -0.51
CA GLU A 44 15.18 12.97 -0.61
C GLU A 44 16.27 13.21 0.45
N THR A 45 16.58 14.48 0.74
CA THR A 45 17.53 14.83 1.80
C THR A 45 16.97 14.46 3.18
N LEU A 46 15.66 14.68 3.42
CA LEU A 46 14.99 14.23 4.64
C LEU A 46 15.04 12.70 4.76
N GLY A 47 14.85 11.97 3.66
CA GLY A 47 15.02 10.51 3.61
C GLY A 47 16.44 10.09 4.03
N ARG A 48 17.47 10.74 3.49
CA ARG A 48 18.87 10.50 3.90
C ARG A 48 19.14 10.82 5.38
N VAL A 49 18.53 11.88 5.90
CA VAL A 49 18.63 12.21 7.33
C VAL A 49 17.93 11.16 8.17
N ALA A 50 16.74 10.70 7.78
CA ALA A 50 16.01 9.63 8.45
C ALA A 50 16.83 8.32 8.46
N TYR A 51 17.40 7.92 7.33
CA TYR A 51 18.31 6.77 7.24
C TYR A 51 19.46 6.85 8.25
N ARG A 52 20.06 8.05 8.43
CA ARG A 52 21.17 8.25 9.37
C ARG A 52 20.76 8.30 10.85
N ARG A 53 19.53 8.70 11.16
CA ARG A 53 19.03 8.96 12.52
C ARG A 53 18.18 7.85 13.08
N LEU A 54 17.39 7.15 12.24
CA LEU A 54 16.44 6.14 12.68
C LEU A 54 17.07 4.74 12.62
N HIS A 55 18.07 4.48 13.49
CA HIS A 55 18.88 3.26 13.46
C HIS A 55 18.04 1.97 13.54
N GLY A 56 17.01 1.94 14.39
CA GLY A 56 16.12 0.76 14.51
C GLY A 56 15.31 0.50 13.22
N VAL A 57 14.74 1.56 12.64
CA VAL A 57 14.01 1.45 11.37
C VAL A 57 14.96 1.06 10.24
N ARG A 58 16.16 1.65 10.19
CA ARG A 58 17.19 1.28 9.22
C ARG A 58 17.56 -0.20 9.32
N ALA A 59 17.76 -0.74 10.53
CA ALA A 59 18.06 -2.15 10.70
C ALA A 59 16.92 -3.05 10.21
N THR A 60 15.66 -2.65 10.43
CA THR A 60 14.49 -3.36 9.90
C THR A 60 14.47 -3.35 8.38
N VAL A 61 14.64 -2.19 7.75
CA VAL A 61 14.66 -2.09 6.28
C VAL A 61 15.84 -2.85 5.69
N ALA A 62 17.03 -2.76 6.31
CA ALA A 62 18.20 -3.55 5.88
C ALA A 62 17.94 -5.05 5.97
N GLY A 63 17.31 -5.53 7.03
CA GLY A 63 16.91 -6.94 7.15
C GLY A 63 15.91 -7.38 6.09
N ASN A 64 14.95 -6.52 5.72
CA ASN A 64 14.02 -6.79 4.62
C ASN A 64 14.76 -6.81 3.26
N GLN A 65 15.60 -5.80 2.99
CA GLN A 65 16.37 -5.71 1.74
C GLN A 65 17.36 -6.86 1.59
N ALA A 66 18.01 -7.28 2.67
CA ALA A 66 18.93 -8.41 2.69
C ALA A 66 18.26 -9.71 2.19
N ARG A 67 17.03 -9.98 2.66
CA ARG A 67 16.25 -11.14 2.21
C ARG A 67 15.90 -11.06 0.73
N VAL A 68 15.43 -9.89 0.28
CA VAL A 68 15.08 -9.66 -1.12
C VAL A 68 16.30 -9.82 -2.04
N LEU A 69 17.48 -9.36 -1.60
CA LEU A 69 18.72 -9.42 -2.36
C LEU A 69 19.48 -10.75 -2.19
N GLY A 70 19.05 -11.61 -1.26
CA GLY A 70 19.77 -12.86 -0.94
C GLY A 70 21.17 -12.61 -0.39
N ALA A 71 21.36 -11.53 0.40
CA ALA A 71 22.65 -11.03 0.86
C ALA A 71 22.65 -10.86 2.39
N ASP A 72 23.84 -10.65 2.98
CA ASP A 72 23.96 -10.34 4.40
C ASP A 72 23.49 -8.89 4.67
N PRO A 73 22.78 -8.62 5.79
CA PRO A 73 22.35 -7.26 6.14
C PRO A 73 23.47 -6.23 6.26
N THR A 74 24.71 -6.68 6.43
CA THR A 74 25.91 -5.82 6.53
C THR A 74 26.61 -5.57 5.19
N ASP A 75 26.14 -6.17 4.10
CA ASP A 75 26.69 -5.96 2.78
C ASP A 75 26.48 -4.53 2.27
N GLU A 76 27.47 -3.98 1.57
CA GLU A 76 27.42 -2.64 1.00
C GLU A 76 26.24 -2.47 0.03
N HIS A 77 25.89 -3.50 -0.73
CA HIS A 77 24.74 -3.48 -1.63
C HIS A 77 23.41 -3.35 -0.87
N VAL A 78 23.29 -4.03 0.29
CA VAL A 78 22.12 -3.92 1.16
C VAL A 78 22.05 -2.54 1.80
N ASP A 79 23.20 -1.98 2.22
CA ASP A 79 23.25 -0.63 2.78
C ASP A 79 22.86 0.41 1.74
N HIS A 80 23.34 0.27 0.49
CA HIS A 80 22.95 1.15 -0.62
C HIS A 80 21.45 1.06 -0.91
N ALA A 81 20.89 -0.16 -1.06
CA ALA A 81 19.47 -0.37 -1.29
C ALA A 81 18.61 0.17 -0.13
N THR A 82 19.07 -0.01 1.12
CA THR A 82 18.40 0.52 2.30
C THR A 82 18.34 2.05 2.26
N ARG A 83 19.44 2.72 1.95
CA ARG A 83 19.48 4.17 1.84
C ARG A 83 18.56 4.68 0.73
N GLU A 84 18.60 4.06 -0.44
CA GLU A 84 17.73 4.40 -1.56
C GLU A 84 16.25 4.19 -1.21
N ALA A 85 15.89 3.11 -0.50
CA ALA A 85 14.53 2.87 -0.03
C ALA A 85 14.02 4.02 0.88
N PHE A 86 14.86 4.59 1.75
CA PHE A 86 14.50 5.76 2.55
C PHE A 86 14.29 7.02 1.69
N GLU A 87 15.12 7.22 0.66
CA GLU A 87 14.99 8.34 -0.27
C GLU A 87 13.70 8.21 -1.10
N LEU A 88 13.41 7.02 -1.63
CA LEU A 88 12.20 6.74 -2.40
C LEU A 88 10.93 6.81 -1.55
N TYR A 89 10.97 6.38 -0.28
CA TYR A 89 9.83 6.55 0.62
C TYR A 89 9.55 8.02 0.95
N ALA A 90 10.59 8.82 1.12
CA ALA A 90 10.42 10.28 1.27
C ALA A 90 9.87 10.92 -0.02
N ARG A 91 10.33 10.47 -1.20
CA ARG A 91 9.79 10.88 -2.49
C ARG A 91 8.32 10.46 -2.66
N PHE A 92 7.95 9.24 -2.23
CA PHE A 92 6.54 8.82 -2.22
C PHE A 92 5.64 9.86 -1.54
N TRP A 93 6.01 10.35 -0.35
CA TRP A 93 5.26 11.37 0.36
C TRP A 93 5.23 12.70 -0.37
N PHE A 94 6.35 13.14 -0.92
CA PHE A 94 6.41 14.34 -1.76
C PHE A 94 5.45 14.26 -2.94
N ASP A 95 5.49 13.16 -3.66
CA ASP A 95 4.67 12.94 -4.84
C ASP A 95 3.18 12.82 -4.46
N ALA A 96 2.85 12.06 -3.42
CA ALA A 96 1.47 11.90 -2.94
C ALA A 96 0.80 13.24 -2.59
N PHE A 97 1.55 14.17 -1.99
CA PHE A 97 1.02 15.52 -1.72
C PHE A 97 0.81 16.36 -2.97
N ARG A 98 1.66 16.19 -3.98
CA ARG A 98 1.63 17.02 -5.20
C ARG A 98 0.68 16.53 -6.27
N ILE A 99 0.44 15.24 -6.39
CA ILE A 99 -0.38 14.65 -7.45
C ILE A 99 -1.72 15.37 -7.57
N ARG A 100 -2.40 15.68 -6.48
CA ARG A 100 -3.70 16.38 -6.47
C ARG A 100 -3.64 17.80 -7.03
N THR A 101 -2.47 18.44 -7.10
CA THR A 101 -2.27 19.79 -7.63
C THR A 101 -1.78 19.79 -9.07
N MET A 102 -1.51 18.63 -9.62
CA MET A 102 -1.00 18.46 -10.98
C MET A 102 -2.18 18.41 -11.97
N PRO A 103 -2.14 19.15 -13.09
CA PRO A 103 -3.12 18.99 -14.15
C PRO A 103 -3.16 17.53 -14.64
N VAL A 104 -4.36 17.02 -14.93
CA VAL A 104 -4.56 15.61 -15.32
C VAL A 104 -3.75 15.25 -16.58
N GLU A 105 -3.64 16.16 -17.52
CA GLU A 105 -2.87 15.98 -18.76
C GLU A 105 -1.37 15.80 -18.47
N GLU A 106 -0.82 16.62 -17.57
CA GLU A 106 0.57 16.50 -17.13
C GLU A 106 0.78 15.20 -16.36
N PHE A 107 -0.14 14.86 -15.46
CA PHE A 107 -0.10 13.63 -14.70
C PHE A 107 -0.10 12.39 -15.60
N ASN A 108 -1.00 12.34 -16.60
CA ASN A 108 -1.10 11.23 -17.54
C ASN A 108 0.17 11.07 -18.42
N GLN A 109 0.92 12.14 -18.67
CA GLN A 109 2.21 12.06 -19.37
C GLN A 109 3.32 11.45 -18.51
N ARG A 110 3.20 11.54 -17.20
CA ARG A 110 4.18 11.02 -16.22
C ARG A 110 3.91 9.60 -15.76
N LEU A 111 2.70 9.11 -15.92
CA LEU A 111 2.34 7.75 -15.52
C LEU A 111 2.22 6.84 -16.75
N VAL A 112 3.04 5.79 -16.77
CA VAL A 112 2.98 4.74 -17.78
C VAL A 112 2.11 3.61 -17.25
N MET A 113 1.04 3.31 -17.95
CA MET A 113 0.19 2.16 -17.66
C MET A 113 0.53 1.03 -18.64
N VAL A 114 0.92 -0.13 -18.12
CA VAL A 114 1.29 -1.31 -18.90
C VAL A 114 0.21 -2.37 -18.71
N ASP A 115 -0.27 -2.93 -19.81
CA ASP A 115 -1.27 -4.02 -19.87
C ASP A 115 -2.61 -3.66 -19.17
N VAL A 116 -3.05 -2.38 -19.26
CA VAL A 116 -4.31 -1.91 -18.64
C VAL A 116 -5.53 -2.66 -19.19
N GLU A 117 -5.45 -3.18 -20.39
CA GLU A 117 -6.46 -4.03 -21.02
C GLU A 117 -6.79 -5.30 -20.21
N ASN A 118 -5.94 -5.72 -19.29
CA ASN A 118 -6.25 -6.79 -18.35
C ASN A 118 -7.35 -6.37 -17.38
N ILE A 119 -7.39 -5.08 -16.97
CA ILE A 119 -8.49 -4.52 -16.18
C ILE A 119 -9.75 -4.42 -17.01
N ASP A 120 -9.64 -3.91 -18.26
CA ASP A 120 -10.80 -3.72 -19.14
C ASP A 120 -11.50 -5.06 -19.39
N ARG A 121 -10.75 -6.09 -19.77
CA ARG A 121 -11.26 -7.46 -19.93
C ARG A 121 -11.90 -8.03 -18.65
N ALA A 122 -11.29 -7.76 -17.49
CA ALA A 122 -11.85 -8.19 -16.21
C ALA A 122 -13.19 -7.50 -15.91
N LEU A 123 -13.30 -6.21 -16.21
CA LEU A 123 -14.52 -5.43 -16.01
C LEU A 123 -15.63 -5.77 -17.04
N GLU A 124 -15.30 -6.23 -18.24
CA GLU A 124 -16.29 -6.71 -19.24
C GLU A 124 -17.16 -7.84 -18.71
N ALA A 125 -16.64 -8.66 -17.81
CA ALA A 125 -17.39 -9.73 -17.13
C ALA A 125 -18.47 -9.21 -16.17
N GLY A 126 -18.48 -7.90 -15.83
CA GLY A 126 -19.49 -7.25 -15.00
C GLY A 126 -19.44 -7.64 -13.51
N LYS A 127 -18.31 -8.21 -13.04
CA LYS A 127 -18.13 -8.68 -11.67
C LYS A 127 -17.17 -7.82 -10.85
N GLY A 128 -16.70 -6.70 -11.43
CA GLY A 128 -15.62 -5.91 -10.88
C GLY A 128 -14.27 -6.64 -10.94
N VAL A 129 -13.26 -6.07 -10.35
CA VAL A 129 -11.90 -6.64 -10.29
C VAL A 129 -11.24 -6.35 -8.95
N VAL A 130 -10.55 -7.33 -8.38
CA VAL A 130 -9.72 -7.17 -7.19
C VAL A 130 -8.28 -6.93 -7.65
N CYS A 131 -7.74 -5.75 -7.35
CA CYS A 131 -6.34 -5.40 -7.60
C CYS A 131 -5.55 -5.52 -6.30
N ALA A 132 -4.71 -6.53 -6.19
CA ALA A 132 -3.77 -6.64 -5.09
C ALA A 132 -2.43 -6.01 -5.48
N LEU A 133 -1.83 -5.26 -4.55
CA LEU A 133 -0.54 -4.62 -4.77
C LEU A 133 0.33 -4.68 -3.50
N PRO A 134 1.66 -4.76 -3.63
CA PRO A 134 2.56 -4.58 -2.51
C PRO A 134 2.72 -3.09 -2.17
N HIS A 135 3.21 -2.75 -0.98
CA HIS A 135 3.58 -1.38 -0.60
C HIS A 135 4.82 -0.94 -1.39
N MET A 136 4.68 -0.68 -2.69
CA MET A 136 5.81 -0.26 -3.52
C MET A 136 5.44 0.85 -4.50
N GLY A 137 6.41 1.68 -4.86
CA GLY A 137 6.22 2.84 -5.71
C GLY A 137 5.17 3.80 -5.14
N ASN A 138 4.32 4.38 -5.98
CA ASN A 138 3.26 5.29 -5.53
C ASN A 138 1.87 4.77 -5.92
N TRP A 139 1.23 4.03 -5.01
CA TRP A 139 -0.12 3.49 -5.21
C TRP A 139 -1.21 4.57 -5.25
N ASP A 140 -0.99 5.75 -4.64
CA ASP A 140 -1.94 6.86 -4.74
C ASP A 140 -1.93 7.45 -6.17
N ALA A 141 -0.76 7.43 -6.86
CA ALA A 141 -0.67 7.77 -8.28
C ALA A 141 -1.46 6.77 -9.15
N ALA A 142 -1.31 5.48 -8.89
CA ALA A 142 -2.07 4.46 -9.60
C ALA A 142 -3.58 4.67 -9.40
N GLY A 143 -4.02 4.87 -8.15
CA GLY A 143 -5.42 5.13 -7.83
C GLY A 143 -5.97 6.39 -8.51
N HIS A 144 -5.18 7.47 -8.53
CA HIS A 144 -5.56 8.71 -9.23
C HIS A 144 -5.73 8.49 -10.73
N TRP A 145 -4.82 7.74 -11.35
CA TRP A 145 -4.92 7.46 -12.78
C TRP A 145 -6.25 6.76 -13.13
N PHE A 146 -6.62 5.74 -12.36
CA PHE A 146 -7.88 5.05 -12.60
C PHE A 146 -9.07 5.99 -12.42
N GLY A 147 -9.12 6.78 -11.33
CA GLY A 147 -10.20 7.74 -11.09
C GLY A 147 -10.28 8.81 -12.18
N ALA A 148 -9.15 9.39 -12.60
CA ALA A 148 -9.08 10.44 -13.62
C ALA A 148 -9.44 9.93 -15.03
N ASN A 149 -9.23 8.63 -15.30
CA ASN A 149 -9.55 8.02 -16.60
C ASN A 149 -10.89 7.26 -16.61
N GLY A 150 -11.80 7.57 -15.67
CA GLY A 150 -13.20 7.14 -15.70
C GLY A 150 -13.48 5.77 -15.08
N TYR A 151 -12.51 5.12 -14.46
CA TYR A 151 -12.74 3.88 -13.72
C TYR A 151 -13.34 4.18 -12.34
N ARG A 152 -14.27 3.34 -11.91
CA ARG A 152 -14.78 3.36 -10.54
C ARG A 152 -13.84 2.58 -9.65
N ILE A 153 -13.06 3.27 -8.84
CA ILE A 153 -12.07 2.65 -7.96
C ILE A 153 -12.40 2.87 -6.49
N ALA A 154 -12.26 1.81 -5.69
CA ALA A 154 -12.30 1.85 -4.25
C ALA A 154 -11.02 1.24 -3.66
N ALA A 155 -10.56 1.80 -2.55
CA ALA A 155 -9.42 1.28 -1.80
C ALA A 155 -9.75 1.14 -0.32
N VAL A 156 -9.06 0.24 0.38
CA VAL A 156 -9.17 0.09 1.82
C VAL A 156 -8.05 0.88 2.50
N ALA A 157 -8.39 1.64 3.53
CA ALA A 157 -7.44 2.35 4.36
C ALA A 157 -7.56 1.93 5.82
N GLU A 158 -6.40 1.76 6.47
CA GLU A 158 -6.32 1.53 7.91
C GLU A 158 -6.64 2.85 8.66
N GLU A 159 -7.40 2.75 9.76
CA GLU A 159 -7.66 3.90 10.62
C GLU A 159 -6.36 4.38 11.28
N LEU A 160 -5.97 5.60 10.96
CA LEU A 160 -4.80 6.26 11.54
C LEU A 160 -5.18 7.06 12.78
N ARG A 161 -4.22 7.28 13.66
CA ARG A 161 -4.37 8.19 14.78
C ARG A 161 -3.41 9.38 14.65
N PRO A 162 -3.83 10.60 14.99
CA PRO A 162 -5.18 10.98 15.50
C PRO A 162 -6.26 10.96 14.41
N PRO A 163 -7.56 10.94 14.77
CA PRO A 163 -8.66 10.90 13.80
C PRO A 163 -8.57 11.99 12.73
N ARG A 164 -8.20 13.21 13.08
CA ARG A 164 -8.02 14.32 12.12
C ARG A 164 -6.92 14.06 11.07
N LEU A 165 -5.91 13.22 11.39
CA LEU A 165 -4.91 12.79 10.40
C LEU A 165 -5.55 11.78 9.44
N TYR A 166 -6.34 10.84 9.96
CA TYR A 166 -7.10 9.91 9.15
C TYR A 166 -8.06 10.63 8.20
N ASP A 167 -8.85 11.60 8.70
CA ASP A 167 -9.76 12.41 7.88
C ASP A 167 -9.00 13.16 6.76
N LEU A 168 -7.77 13.59 7.03
CA LEU A 168 -6.94 14.25 6.02
C LEU A 168 -6.52 13.26 4.92
N PHE A 169 -6.12 12.05 5.28
CA PHE A 169 -5.79 11.00 4.32
C PHE A 169 -6.99 10.58 3.48
N LEU A 170 -8.17 10.45 4.10
CA LEU A 170 -9.40 10.13 3.38
C LEU A 170 -9.68 11.19 2.31
N ARG A 171 -9.73 12.47 2.72
CA ARG A 171 -9.98 13.58 1.79
C ARG A 171 -8.96 13.62 0.65
N HIS A 172 -7.66 13.42 0.92
CA HIS A 172 -6.66 13.39 -0.13
C HIS A 172 -6.96 12.34 -1.20
N ARG A 173 -7.34 11.14 -0.81
CA ARG A 173 -7.64 10.05 -1.75
C ARG A 173 -8.98 10.23 -2.44
N GLU A 174 -9.96 10.80 -1.77
CA GLU A 174 -11.24 11.19 -2.38
C GLU A 174 -11.05 12.29 -3.44
N GLU A 175 -10.21 13.29 -3.17
CA GLU A 175 -9.81 14.33 -4.14
C GLU A 175 -9.08 13.72 -5.37
N LEU A 176 -8.40 12.57 -5.19
CA LEU A 176 -7.78 11.82 -6.28
C LEU A 176 -8.76 10.90 -7.03
N GLY A 177 -10.05 10.94 -6.72
CA GLY A 177 -11.10 10.17 -7.39
C GLY A 177 -11.31 8.75 -6.86
N MET A 178 -10.73 8.41 -5.71
CA MET A 178 -10.90 7.10 -5.09
C MET A 178 -12.01 7.12 -4.03
N ARG A 179 -12.83 6.08 -3.98
CA ARG A 179 -13.70 5.81 -2.83
C ARG A 179 -12.92 5.05 -1.76
N ILE A 180 -12.84 5.59 -0.56
CA ILE A 180 -12.09 4.95 0.52
C ILE A 180 -13.03 4.25 1.50
N ILE A 181 -12.72 2.99 1.80
CA ILE A 181 -13.40 2.18 2.80
C ILE A 181 -12.47 2.03 4.00
N GLY A 182 -12.86 2.58 5.14
CA GLY A 182 -12.09 2.47 6.39
C GLY A 182 -12.09 1.03 6.90
N LEU A 183 -10.94 0.55 7.33
CA LEU A 183 -10.81 -0.75 7.97
C LEU A 183 -11.32 -0.66 9.42
N THR A 184 -12.65 -0.76 9.59
CA THR A 184 -13.30 -0.73 10.90
C THR A 184 -13.33 -2.12 11.55
N LYS A 185 -13.42 -2.14 12.89
CA LYS A 185 -13.48 -3.40 13.65
C LYS A 185 -14.83 -4.13 13.56
N ASP A 186 -15.83 -3.50 13.03
CA ASP A 186 -17.23 -3.97 12.99
C ASP A 186 -17.46 -5.06 11.92
N GLY A 187 -16.44 -5.42 11.14
CA GLY A 187 -16.51 -6.56 10.21
C GLY A 187 -17.31 -6.33 8.91
N HIS A 188 -17.87 -5.14 8.69
CA HIS A 188 -18.70 -4.86 7.50
C HIS A 188 -17.91 -4.55 6.22
N VAL A 189 -16.58 -4.34 6.32
CA VAL A 189 -15.72 -3.99 5.17
C VAL A 189 -15.83 -5.02 4.05
N GLY A 190 -15.74 -6.30 4.35
CA GLY A 190 -15.84 -7.37 3.34
C GLY A 190 -17.18 -7.36 2.58
N GLN A 191 -18.29 -7.04 3.26
CA GLN A 191 -19.60 -6.95 2.63
C GLN A 191 -19.70 -5.71 1.71
N GLN A 192 -19.18 -4.57 2.16
CA GLN A 192 -19.13 -3.34 1.35
C GLN A 192 -18.28 -3.54 0.09
N LEU A 193 -17.13 -4.19 0.21
CA LEU A 193 -16.27 -4.48 -0.94
C LEU A 193 -16.94 -5.44 -1.93
N LYS A 194 -17.65 -6.47 -1.46
CA LYS A 194 -18.44 -7.37 -2.33
C LYS A 194 -19.54 -6.62 -3.06
N GLN A 195 -20.22 -5.70 -2.38
CA GLN A 195 -21.23 -4.86 -3.03
C GLN A 195 -20.61 -4.02 -4.16
N LEU A 196 -19.47 -3.35 -3.90
CA LEU A 196 -18.78 -2.58 -4.92
C LEU A 196 -18.37 -3.44 -6.12
N LEU A 197 -17.84 -4.65 -5.89
CA LEU A 197 -17.52 -5.58 -6.97
C LEU A 197 -18.78 -5.97 -7.77
N SER A 198 -19.92 -6.21 -7.12
CA SER A 198 -21.20 -6.50 -7.81
C SER A 198 -21.71 -5.32 -8.63
N GLU A 199 -21.29 -4.10 -8.30
CA GLU A 199 -21.54 -2.88 -9.06
C GLU A 199 -20.45 -2.60 -10.11
N ASN A 200 -19.59 -3.55 -10.38
CA ASN A 200 -18.49 -3.48 -11.36
C ASN A 200 -17.42 -2.44 -11.05
N TRP A 201 -16.99 -2.34 -9.77
CA TRP A 201 -15.89 -1.49 -9.33
C TRP A 201 -14.56 -2.22 -9.36
N LEU A 202 -13.47 -1.45 -9.52
CA LEU A 202 -12.13 -1.87 -9.21
C LEU A 202 -11.90 -1.70 -7.70
N VAL A 203 -11.50 -2.78 -7.01
CA VAL A 203 -11.18 -2.75 -5.57
C VAL A 203 -9.69 -2.97 -5.38
N ALA A 204 -8.98 -1.90 -4.97
CA ALA A 204 -7.54 -1.92 -4.74
C ALA A 204 -7.20 -2.24 -3.28
N LEU A 205 -6.34 -3.24 -3.07
CA LEU A 205 -5.93 -3.71 -1.75
C LEU A 205 -4.40 -3.80 -1.69
N VAL A 206 -3.78 -2.97 -0.85
CA VAL A 206 -2.37 -3.14 -0.51
C VAL A 206 -2.26 -4.34 0.44
N ALA A 207 -1.63 -5.42 0.01
CA ALA A 207 -1.85 -6.74 0.59
C ALA A 207 -0.57 -7.57 0.84
N ASP A 208 0.56 -6.93 1.03
CA ASP A 208 1.82 -7.59 1.36
C ASP A 208 2.15 -7.57 2.86
N ARG A 209 1.27 -7.02 3.71
CA ARG A 209 1.47 -6.89 5.15
C ARG A 209 0.30 -7.47 5.94
N ASP A 210 0.56 -8.50 6.75
CA ASP A 210 -0.43 -9.05 7.67
C ASP A 210 -0.43 -8.28 9.00
N LEU A 211 -1.47 -7.45 9.19
CA LEU A 211 -1.69 -6.66 10.40
C LEU A 211 -2.30 -7.46 11.55
N THR A 212 -2.83 -8.63 11.25
CA THR A 212 -3.66 -9.40 12.20
C THR A 212 -2.92 -10.58 12.83
N GLY A 213 -1.80 -10.99 12.24
CA GLY A 213 -1.10 -12.23 12.58
C GLY A 213 -1.87 -13.51 12.20
N ARG A 214 -2.98 -13.37 11.44
CA ARG A 214 -3.86 -14.48 11.02
C ARG A 214 -3.91 -14.68 9.51
N GLY A 215 -2.96 -14.05 8.79
CA GLY A 215 -2.81 -14.22 7.36
C GLY A 215 -2.44 -15.64 6.93
N ILE A 216 -2.37 -15.86 5.62
CA ILE A 216 -1.96 -17.13 5.03
C ILE A 216 -0.44 -17.20 5.04
N GLU A 217 0.09 -18.34 5.49
CA GLU A 217 1.52 -18.63 5.40
C GLU A 217 1.91 -18.90 3.95
N VAL A 218 2.91 -18.18 3.50
CA VAL A 218 3.48 -18.25 2.16
C VAL A 218 4.99 -18.24 2.26
N GLU A 219 5.65 -18.81 1.26
CA GLU A 219 7.08 -18.66 1.08
C GLU A 219 7.34 -17.46 0.17
N MET A 220 8.24 -16.56 0.59
CA MET A 220 8.73 -15.44 -0.21
C MET A 220 10.21 -15.24 0.10
N PHE A 221 11.02 -15.13 -0.94
CA PHE A 221 12.48 -14.99 -0.84
C PHE A 221 13.13 -16.10 0.01
N GLY A 222 12.62 -17.34 -0.12
CA GLY A 222 13.13 -18.53 0.59
C GLY A 222 12.79 -18.59 2.09
N GLU A 223 11.98 -17.66 2.60
CA GLU A 223 11.55 -17.66 4.01
C GLU A 223 10.02 -17.60 4.14
N THR A 224 9.49 -18.27 5.17
CA THR A 224 8.05 -18.25 5.46
C THR A 224 7.64 -16.91 6.07
N ARG A 225 6.57 -16.32 5.51
CA ARG A 225 5.91 -15.14 6.06
C ARG A 225 4.39 -15.25 5.92
N ARG A 226 3.66 -14.24 6.42
CA ARG A 226 2.21 -14.19 6.26
C ARG A 226 1.79 -13.02 5.37
N VAL A 227 0.79 -13.32 4.52
CA VAL A 227 0.10 -12.30 3.72
C VAL A 227 -1.39 -12.29 4.04
N PRO A 228 -2.09 -11.15 3.92
CA PRO A 228 -3.53 -11.09 4.17
C PRO A 228 -4.32 -12.04 3.26
N ALA A 229 -5.26 -12.78 3.84
CA ALA A 229 -6.20 -13.60 3.08
C ALA A 229 -7.26 -12.79 2.33
N GLY A 230 -7.40 -11.49 2.66
CA GLY A 230 -8.47 -10.62 2.18
C GLY A 230 -8.68 -10.62 0.67
N PRO A 231 -7.65 -10.33 -0.15
CA PRO A 231 -7.80 -10.29 -1.61
C PRO A 231 -8.29 -11.61 -2.20
N ALA A 232 -7.68 -12.74 -1.80
CA ALA A 232 -8.08 -14.06 -2.28
C ALA A 232 -9.50 -14.42 -1.83
N LEU A 233 -9.84 -14.20 -0.57
CA LEU A 233 -11.17 -14.45 -0.04
C LEU A 233 -12.24 -13.58 -0.74
N LEU A 234 -11.93 -12.30 -0.98
CA LEU A 234 -12.82 -11.38 -1.67
C LEU A 234 -13.07 -11.83 -3.10
N SER A 235 -12.01 -12.14 -3.86
CA SER A 235 -12.09 -12.64 -5.23
C SER A 235 -12.94 -13.92 -5.30
N LEU A 236 -12.61 -14.93 -4.51
CA LEU A 236 -13.30 -16.22 -4.53
C LEU A 236 -14.78 -16.14 -4.12
N SER A 237 -15.10 -15.26 -3.17
CA SER A 237 -16.46 -15.13 -2.64
C SER A 237 -17.35 -14.19 -3.45
N SER A 238 -16.79 -13.31 -4.29
CA SER A 238 -17.53 -12.43 -5.21
C SER A 238 -17.55 -12.99 -6.64
N GLY A 239 -16.59 -13.84 -7.00
CA GLY A 239 -16.35 -14.29 -8.37
C GLY A 239 -15.67 -13.23 -9.24
N ALA A 240 -15.17 -12.14 -8.66
CA ALA A 240 -14.35 -11.16 -9.34
C ALA A 240 -12.91 -11.69 -9.55
N PRO A 241 -12.28 -11.47 -10.71
CA PRO A 241 -10.88 -11.86 -10.90
C PRO A 241 -9.95 -11.10 -9.96
N LEU A 242 -8.84 -11.74 -9.58
CA LEU A 242 -7.75 -11.15 -8.82
C LEU A 242 -6.57 -10.91 -9.74
N VAL A 243 -6.12 -9.66 -9.82
CA VAL A 243 -4.92 -9.23 -10.55
C VAL A 243 -3.90 -8.64 -9.59
N VAL A 244 -2.61 -8.70 -9.95
CA VAL A 244 -1.53 -8.05 -9.18
C VAL A 244 -1.05 -6.83 -9.94
N CYS A 245 -1.01 -5.68 -9.27
CA CYS A 245 -0.76 -4.37 -9.87
C CYS A 245 0.41 -3.65 -9.20
N PRO A 246 1.67 -4.06 -9.38
CA PRO A 246 2.81 -3.34 -8.81
C PRO A 246 2.95 -1.96 -9.43
N VAL A 247 3.45 -1.03 -8.62
CA VAL A 247 3.77 0.34 -9.03
C VAL A 247 5.26 0.57 -8.86
N TYR A 248 5.90 1.12 -9.89
CA TYR A 248 7.33 1.42 -9.90
C TYR A 248 7.56 2.92 -10.03
N THR A 249 8.51 3.43 -9.26
CA THR A 249 8.95 4.82 -9.38
C THR A 249 9.88 4.96 -10.57
N ARG A 250 9.67 5.98 -11.41
CA ARG A 250 10.54 6.40 -12.51
C ARG A 250 11.19 7.73 -12.16
N ASP A 251 12.17 8.16 -12.94
CA ASP A 251 12.88 9.42 -12.71
C ASP A 251 11.92 10.62 -12.68
N ASP A 252 10.95 10.64 -13.60
CA ASP A 252 10.01 11.74 -13.83
C ASP A 252 8.54 11.34 -13.62
N GLY A 253 8.27 10.21 -13.00
CA GLY A 253 6.89 9.75 -12.80
C GLY A 253 6.79 8.33 -12.25
N TRP A 254 5.82 7.57 -12.76
CA TRP A 254 5.49 6.24 -12.26
C TRP A 254 5.18 5.29 -13.42
N GLU A 255 5.31 4.00 -13.14
CA GLU A 255 4.87 2.92 -14.02
C GLU A 255 4.01 1.94 -13.22
N VAL A 256 2.83 1.63 -13.73
CA VAL A 256 1.93 0.63 -13.17
C VAL A 256 1.86 -0.52 -14.15
N ARG A 257 2.08 -1.74 -13.68
CA ARG A 257 1.93 -2.95 -14.50
C ARG A 257 0.74 -3.75 -14.02
N ILE A 258 -0.18 -4.03 -14.92
CA ILE A 258 -1.37 -4.81 -14.62
C ILE A 258 -1.12 -6.25 -15.03
N GLY A 259 -1.02 -7.14 -14.04
CA GLY A 259 -0.89 -8.57 -14.30
C GLY A 259 -2.16 -9.17 -14.90
N GLU A 260 -2.02 -10.32 -15.54
CA GLU A 260 -3.18 -11.14 -15.89
C GLU A 260 -3.92 -11.63 -14.64
N PRO A 261 -5.21 -11.93 -14.74
CA PRO A 261 -5.96 -12.59 -13.68
C PRO A 261 -5.24 -13.84 -13.17
N LEU A 262 -5.19 -14.01 -11.86
CA LEU A 262 -4.57 -15.19 -11.28
C LEU A 262 -5.50 -16.39 -11.45
N GLU A 263 -5.02 -17.38 -12.18
CA GLU A 263 -5.76 -18.61 -12.48
C GLU A 263 -5.15 -19.79 -11.71
N PHE A 264 -5.98 -20.66 -11.17
CA PHE A 264 -5.57 -21.89 -10.51
C PHE A 264 -6.72 -22.90 -10.53
N GLU A 265 -6.39 -24.18 -10.38
CA GLU A 265 -7.37 -25.25 -10.28
C GLU A 265 -8.04 -25.24 -8.89
N ARG A 266 -9.34 -25.03 -8.86
CA ARG A 266 -10.11 -24.96 -7.60
C ARG A 266 -10.40 -26.37 -7.06
N THR A 267 -10.18 -26.54 -5.77
CA THR A 267 -10.53 -27.77 -5.05
C THR A 267 -12.01 -27.81 -4.65
N GLY A 268 -12.67 -26.64 -4.61
CA GLY A 268 -14.02 -26.47 -4.09
C GLY A 268 -14.06 -26.32 -2.56
N VAL A 269 -12.92 -26.46 -1.87
CA VAL A 269 -12.79 -26.21 -0.45
C VAL A 269 -12.27 -24.78 -0.25
N MET A 270 -13.12 -23.86 0.19
CA MET A 270 -12.80 -22.42 0.27
C MET A 270 -11.47 -22.13 0.98
N ARG A 271 -11.16 -22.83 2.06
CA ARG A 271 -9.92 -22.61 2.81
C ARG A 271 -8.66 -22.95 1.98
N GLU A 272 -8.72 -24.04 1.23
CA GLU A 272 -7.62 -24.48 0.37
C GLU A 272 -7.46 -23.56 -0.82
N ASP A 273 -8.58 -23.20 -1.45
CA ASP A 273 -8.61 -22.28 -2.59
C ASP A 273 -8.07 -20.89 -2.20
N VAL A 274 -8.45 -20.35 -1.02
CA VAL A 274 -7.89 -19.09 -0.49
C VAL A 274 -6.37 -19.20 -0.29
N ALA A 275 -5.90 -20.31 0.28
CA ALA A 275 -4.47 -20.51 0.49
C ALA A 275 -3.71 -20.61 -0.84
N ALA A 276 -4.25 -21.34 -1.82
CA ALA A 276 -3.64 -21.48 -3.15
C ALA A 276 -3.55 -20.12 -3.87
N LEU A 277 -4.64 -19.37 -3.92
CA LEU A 277 -4.69 -18.05 -4.56
C LEU A 277 -3.79 -17.04 -3.86
N SER A 278 -3.70 -17.09 -2.51
CA SER A 278 -2.79 -16.24 -1.75
C SER A 278 -1.32 -16.56 -2.03
N ARG A 279 -0.95 -17.82 -2.24
CA ARG A 279 0.42 -18.20 -2.66
C ARG A 279 0.75 -17.66 -4.04
N LEU A 280 -0.14 -17.80 -5.02
CA LEU A 280 0.06 -17.23 -6.35
C LEU A 280 0.20 -15.70 -6.31
N MET A 281 -0.61 -15.02 -5.49
CA MET A 281 -0.48 -13.58 -5.27
C MET A 281 0.90 -13.24 -4.69
N ALA A 282 1.36 -13.97 -3.68
CA ALA A 282 2.66 -13.78 -3.04
C ALA A 282 3.82 -13.99 -4.01
N GLU A 283 3.76 -15.01 -4.88
CA GLU A 283 4.75 -15.22 -5.96
C GLU A 283 4.82 -14.03 -6.93
N ARG A 284 3.69 -13.41 -7.25
CA ARG A 284 3.67 -12.20 -8.09
C ARG A 284 4.24 -11.00 -7.36
N PHE A 285 3.96 -10.85 -6.06
CA PHE A 285 4.58 -9.81 -5.23
C PHE A 285 6.10 -10.00 -5.14
N GLU A 286 6.57 -11.21 -4.93
CA GLU A 286 8.00 -11.53 -4.87
C GLU A 286 8.72 -11.09 -6.15
N ARG A 287 8.17 -11.46 -7.33
CA ARG A 287 8.73 -11.05 -8.63
C ARG A 287 8.73 -9.53 -8.80
N ALA A 288 7.64 -8.87 -8.39
CA ALA A 288 7.53 -7.41 -8.48
C ALA A 288 8.54 -6.70 -7.59
N ILE A 289 8.69 -7.15 -6.34
CA ILE A 289 9.63 -6.61 -5.37
C ILE A 289 11.07 -6.89 -5.81
N ALA A 290 11.37 -8.10 -6.29
CA ALA A 290 12.70 -8.46 -6.79
C ALA A 290 13.13 -7.60 -7.99
N ALA A 291 12.19 -7.17 -8.84
CA ALA A 291 12.49 -6.32 -9.99
C ALA A 291 12.96 -4.91 -9.59
N LYS A 292 12.50 -4.37 -8.46
CA LYS A 292 12.93 -3.08 -7.92
C LYS A 292 12.81 -3.05 -6.38
N PRO A 293 13.74 -3.68 -5.67
CA PRO A 293 13.68 -3.82 -4.21
C PRO A 293 13.57 -2.49 -3.46
N THR A 294 14.21 -1.44 -3.97
CA THR A 294 14.26 -0.12 -3.33
C THR A 294 12.93 0.63 -3.38
N ASP A 295 12.02 0.27 -4.29
CA ASP A 295 10.65 0.78 -4.33
C ASP A 295 9.73 0.15 -3.28
N TRP A 296 10.16 -0.93 -2.61
CA TRP A 296 9.35 -1.59 -1.60
C TRP A 296 9.41 -0.85 -0.25
N HIS A 297 8.32 -0.17 0.08
CA HIS A 297 8.20 0.68 1.28
C HIS A 297 7.85 -0.12 2.53
N MET A 298 8.59 -1.20 2.79
CA MET A 298 8.40 -2.05 3.95
C MET A 298 9.31 -1.60 5.10
N PHE A 299 8.82 -0.64 5.89
CA PHE A 299 9.52 -0.06 7.04
C PHE A 299 9.21 -0.77 8.37
N GLN A 300 8.58 -1.92 8.29
CA GLN A 300 8.27 -2.81 9.41
C GLN A 300 8.86 -4.19 9.11
N PRO A 301 9.08 -5.05 10.13
CA PRO A 301 9.54 -6.40 9.88
C PRO A 301 8.57 -7.14 8.96
N ALA A 302 9.02 -7.54 7.78
CA ALA A 302 8.22 -8.27 6.82
C ALA A 302 8.18 -9.77 7.13
N TRP A 303 9.20 -10.27 7.83
CA TRP A 303 9.27 -11.61 8.39
C TRP A 303 9.30 -11.49 9.91
N PRO A 304 8.36 -12.11 10.63
CA PRO A 304 8.37 -12.11 12.09
C PRO A 304 9.58 -12.90 12.57
N GLU A 305 10.19 -12.46 13.68
CA GLU A 305 11.22 -13.25 14.34
C GLU A 305 10.64 -14.60 14.78
N ALA A 306 11.43 -15.66 14.67
CA ALA A 306 11.02 -17.01 15.05
C ALA A 306 10.54 -17.00 16.53
N GLY A 307 9.25 -17.33 16.74
CA GLY A 307 8.60 -17.33 18.05
C GLY A 307 7.82 -16.06 18.41
N SER A 308 7.83 -15.02 17.59
CA SER A 308 6.97 -13.84 17.78
C SER A 308 5.56 -14.09 17.24
N THR A 309 4.57 -14.16 18.12
CA THR A 309 3.13 -14.17 17.77
C THR A 309 2.56 -12.75 17.70
N ALA A 310 3.40 -11.73 17.84
CA ALA A 310 2.96 -10.34 17.86
C ALA A 310 2.55 -9.87 16.47
N ALA A 311 1.31 -9.36 16.34
CA ALA A 311 0.91 -8.57 15.19
C ALA A 311 1.88 -7.40 15.02
N VAL A 312 2.36 -7.18 13.79
CA VAL A 312 3.26 -6.08 13.48
C VAL A 312 2.53 -4.75 13.74
N PRO A 313 3.04 -3.83 14.57
CA PRO A 313 2.36 -2.57 14.81
C PRO A 313 2.16 -1.79 13.53
N ALA A 314 0.99 -1.20 13.38
CA ALA A 314 0.58 -0.44 12.19
C ALA A 314 1.39 0.85 11.95
N THR A 315 2.11 1.31 12.95
CA THR A 315 2.96 2.52 12.90
C THR A 315 4.43 2.13 13.04
N PRO A 316 5.36 2.77 12.32
CA PRO A 316 6.78 2.53 12.53
C PRO A 316 7.13 2.63 14.01
N ALA A 317 7.81 1.61 14.54
CA ALA A 317 8.30 1.65 15.91
C ALA A 317 9.23 2.87 16.03
N GLU A 318 8.85 3.77 16.95
CA GLU A 318 9.61 4.99 17.19
C GLU A 318 10.88 4.70 17.97
N PRO A 319 11.93 5.49 17.75
CA PRO A 319 13.14 5.40 18.57
C PRO A 319 12.80 5.72 20.03
N ARG A 320 13.22 4.83 20.92
CA ARG A 320 13.29 5.11 22.35
C ARG A 320 14.36 6.14 22.65
#